data_32c5e7d52ce5b928c82a19b2970f4d82
#
_entry.id   32c5e7d52ce5b928c82a19b2970f4d82
#
_cell.length_a   1.000
_cell.length_b   1.000
_cell.length_c   1.000
_cell.angle_alpha   90.00
_cell.angle_beta   90.00
_cell.angle_gamma   90.00
#
_symmetry.space_group_name_H-M   'P 1'
#
loop_
_entity.id
_entity.type
_entity.pdbx_description
1 polymer ?
#
loop_
_entity_poly.entity_id
_entity_poly.type
_entity_poly.pdbx_seq_one_letter_code
_entity_poly.pdbx_strand_id
1 'polypeptide(L)'
;MRRGRQSAVAVVIIGFVLAIGSAWSWGQATDSALKDRVAQLVERLSSPKAEAQAAAEKALVDLGERALPFLPSGGPNASKVDKVRQTVREKAEASSNLGASTVTLRAKGIRLTEAIKAIQGQTGNTVNDLREANGEEATNPAFDVDVNARPFFEALDVVAEKAGVKVTPYTGDGTIGLMAGGMEPAPGMPAKGKPLVVYSGPFRVEFKQFATVRDFGLASGTATAQFEVMWEPRIRPMLLAVKNEDLAIVDDQGKAIAPQVKDQADETALRAGNCAAELNLALAAPERSAIKLGSLKVKGQVTVPSGMKLFRFPTLSATNVVQKQGDISVTLESTEVDEQVWKVALVVAYPEGGPAFASYRQGLFNNRLWLQKPDGSRFEQNGGYNNTGSDDARIGFEYLFVDAPGKPGDHSLVYETPSKVVPIPLEFEFKDVPLP
;
A
#
# COMPACT_ATOMS: atom_id res chain seq x y z
N MET A 1 27.09 -47.10 68.70
CA MET A 1 28.32 -46.28 68.58
C MET A 1 28.15 -45.39 67.35
N ARG A 2 27.95 -44.06 67.56
CA ARG A 2 28.72 -42.92 67.03
C ARG A 2 28.78 -42.85 65.48
N ARG A 3 28.44 -41.84 64.80
CA ARG A 3 28.39 -40.35 64.83
C ARG A 3 27.84 -39.97 63.44
N GLY A 4 26.89 -39.20 63.15
CA GLY A 4 26.80 -37.77 63.38
C GLY A 4 27.62 -36.99 62.33
N ARG A 5 26.96 -36.53 61.25
CA ARG A 5 27.38 -35.27 60.53
C ARG A 5 26.22 -34.64 59.79
N GLN A 6 25.85 -33.53 60.32
CA GLN A 6 25.08 -32.48 59.59
C GLN A 6 25.94 -31.93 58.47
N SER A 7 25.36 -31.66 57.34
CA SER A 7 25.94 -30.76 56.36
C SER A 7 24.87 -29.89 55.72
N ALA A 8 25.13 -28.63 55.80
CA ALA A 8 24.33 -27.45 55.47
C ALA A 8 23.75 -27.39 54.06
N VAL A 9 22.52 -26.91 54.01
CA VAL A 9 21.87 -26.36 52.82
C VAL A 9 22.51 -24.98 52.55
N ALA A 10 23.30 -24.87 51.51
CA ALA A 10 23.72 -23.59 50.95
C ALA A 10 22.75 -23.22 49.82
N VAL A 11 21.87 -22.25 50.10
CA VAL A 11 21.04 -21.57 49.08
C VAL A 11 21.96 -20.68 48.26
N VAL A 12 22.12 -21.00 47.00
CA VAL A 12 22.73 -20.09 46.00
C VAL A 12 21.64 -19.27 45.37
N ILE A 13 21.39 -18.07 45.90
CA ILE A 13 20.71 -16.96 45.25
C ILE A 13 21.81 -16.13 44.59
N ILE A 14 22.20 -16.45 43.38
CA ILE A 14 22.97 -15.57 42.48
C ILE A 14 22.59 -15.97 41.04
N GLY A 15 21.83 -15.13 40.35
CA GLY A 15 21.59 -15.36 38.93
C GLY A 15 20.41 -14.63 38.28
N PHE A 16 19.92 -13.54 38.88
CA PHE A 16 18.80 -12.79 38.23
C PHE A 16 19.00 -11.27 38.11
N VAL A 17 20.23 -10.78 38.13
CA VAL A 17 20.50 -9.32 38.03
C VAL A 17 21.28 -8.93 36.78
N LEU A 18 21.66 -9.85 35.88
CA LEU A 18 22.47 -9.52 34.69
C LEU A 18 21.73 -9.50 33.35
N ALA A 19 20.42 -9.78 33.32
CA ALA A 19 19.64 -9.76 32.07
C ALA A 19 18.91 -8.42 31.79
N ILE A 20 18.83 -7.52 32.78
CA ILE A 20 18.16 -6.22 32.61
C ILE A 20 19.13 -5.13 32.08
N GLY A 21 20.42 -5.29 32.30
CA GLY A 21 21.45 -4.33 31.87
C GLY A 21 21.78 -4.37 30.39
N SER A 22 21.59 -5.49 29.69
CA SER A 22 21.96 -5.64 28.28
C SER A 22 20.91 -5.07 27.31
N ALA A 23 19.61 -5.12 27.67
CA ALA A 23 18.54 -4.53 26.83
C ALA A 23 18.58 -2.99 26.85
N TRP A 24 18.98 -2.40 27.98
CA TRP A 24 19.15 -0.93 28.09
C TRP A 24 20.38 -0.42 27.34
N SER A 25 21.46 -1.18 27.27
CA SER A 25 22.67 -0.75 26.56
C SER A 25 22.51 -0.79 25.03
N TRP A 26 21.71 -1.71 24.50
CA TRP A 26 21.40 -1.76 23.06
C TRP A 26 20.46 -0.64 22.61
N GLY A 27 19.45 -0.28 23.42
CA GLY A 27 18.59 0.87 23.17
C GLY A 27 19.34 2.18 23.14
N GLN A 28 20.25 2.40 24.10
CA GLN A 28 21.06 3.63 24.18
C GLN A 28 22.07 3.76 23.03
N ALA A 29 22.65 2.66 22.55
CA ALA A 29 23.57 2.65 21.42
C ALA A 29 22.85 3.01 20.11
N THR A 30 21.62 2.52 19.88
CA THR A 30 20.81 2.86 18.71
C THR A 30 20.30 4.30 18.74
N ASP A 31 19.95 4.83 19.91
CA ASP A 31 19.51 6.22 20.07
C ASP A 31 20.66 7.22 19.90
N SER A 32 21.87 6.89 20.38
CA SER A 32 23.06 7.72 20.14
C SER A 32 23.40 7.81 18.65
N ALA A 33 23.42 6.69 17.93
CA ALA A 33 23.69 6.67 16.50
C ALA A 33 22.62 7.46 15.70
N LEU A 34 21.35 7.35 16.08
CA LEU A 34 20.27 8.11 15.47
C LEU A 34 20.42 9.61 15.74
N LYS A 35 20.74 10.00 16.98
CA LYS A 35 21.02 11.39 17.36
C LYS A 35 22.15 12.00 16.52
N ASP A 36 23.28 11.28 16.39
CA ASP A 36 24.41 11.72 15.60
C ASP A 36 24.04 11.86 14.10
N ARG A 37 23.26 10.92 13.60
CA ARG A 37 22.75 10.98 12.23
C ARG A 37 21.85 12.17 11.99
N VAL A 38 20.91 12.45 12.89
CA VAL A 38 20.03 13.63 12.81
C VAL A 38 20.85 14.92 12.86
N ALA A 39 21.85 15.02 13.76
CA ALA A 39 22.71 16.20 13.86
C ALA A 39 23.48 16.47 12.55
N GLN A 40 24.06 15.43 11.93
CA GLN A 40 24.72 15.55 10.63
C GLN A 40 23.78 16.01 9.51
N LEU A 41 22.55 15.50 9.48
CA LEU A 41 21.55 15.89 8.48
C LEU A 41 21.09 17.32 8.69
N VAL A 42 20.89 17.77 9.94
CA VAL A 42 20.55 19.16 10.28
C VAL A 42 21.66 20.12 9.86
N GLU A 43 22.94 19.77 10.03
CA GLU A 43 24.06 20.56 9.54
C GLU A 43 24.04 20.68 8.01
N ARG A 44 23.73 19.61 7.29
CA ARG A 44 23.60 19.59 5.83
C ARG A 44 22.45 20.44 5.28
N LEU A 45 21.45 20.78 6.10
CA LEU A 45 20.42 21.75 5.71
C LEU A 45 20.98 23.16 5.46
N SER A 46 22.19 23.46 5.95
CA SER A 46 22.93 24.72 5.68
C SER A 46 23.78 24.66 4.40
N SER A 47 23.79 23.52 3.68
CA SER A 47 24.62 23.38 2.48
C SER A 47 24.29 24.48 1.46
N PRO A 48 25.30 25.08 0.80
CA PRO A 48 25.09 26.02 -0.29
C PRO A 48 24.56 25.34 -1.57
N LYS A 49 24.64 23.99 -1.65
CA LYS A 49 24.12 23.21 -2.78
C LYS A 49 22.68 22.80 -2.51
N ALA A 50 21.76 23.26 -3.35
CA ALA A 50 20.31 23.00 -3.21
C ALA A 50 20.00 21.48 -3.19
N GLU A 51 20.68 20.68 -4.00
CA GLU A 51 20.53 19.21 -4.03
C GLU A 51 20.91 18.56 -2.70
N ALA A 52 22.04 18.96 -2.09
CA ALA A 52 22.46 18.41 -0.80
C ALA A 52 21.51 18.81 0.33
N GLN A 53 20.92 20.00 0.25
CA GLN A 53 19.92 20.49 1.19
C GLN A 53 18.62 19.70 1.05
N ALA A 54 18.11 19.51 -0.16
CA ALA A 54 16.90 18.71 -0.42
C ALA A 54 17.08 17.24 0.00
N ALA A 55 18.25 16.66 -0.27
CA ALA A 55 18.57 15.30 0.17
C ALA A 55 18.60 15.16 1.70
N ALA A 56 19.11 16.18 2.42
CA ALA A 56 19.11 16.19 3.88
C ALA A 56 17.70 16.35 4.45
N GLU A 57 16.89 17.25 3.88
CA GLU A 57 15.48 17.42 4.25
C GLU A 57 14.71 16.12 4.08
N LYS A 58 14.83 15.49 2.90
CA LYS A 58 14.22 14.18 2.62
C LYS A 58 14.67 13.12 3.61
N ALA A 59 15.97 12.98 3.85
CA ALA A 59 16.51 11.97 4.77
C ALA A 59 16.00 12.17 6.21
N LEU A 60 15.85 13.41 6.68
CA LEU A 60 15.26 13.71 8.00
C LEU A 60 13.78 13.33 8.05
N VAL A 61 13.02 13.61 6.99
CA VAL A 61 11.61 13.23 6.89
C VAL A 61 11.44 11.72 6.82
N ASP A 62 12.33 11.01 6.13
CA ASP A 62 12.30 9.53 6.01
C ASP A 62 12.67 8.82 7.32
N LEU A 63 13.41 9.47 8.24
CA LEU A 63 13.61 8.98 9.62
C LEU A 63 12.32 9.00 10.47
N GLY A 64 11.31 9.76 10.05
CA GLY A 64 9.99 9.82 10.67
C GLY A 64 10.00 10.36 12.12
N GLU A 65 9.00 9.95 12.91
CA GLU A 65 8.82 10.40 14.30
C GLU A 65 10.02 10.12 15.21
N ARG A 66 10.83 9.12 14.89
CA ARG A 66 12.05 8.78 15.64
C ARG A 66 13.09 9.90 15.62
N ALA A 67 13.07 10.77 14.60
CA ALA A 67 13.96 11.93 14.52
C ALA A 67 13.49 13.11 15.38
N LEU A 68 12.19 13.23 15.68
CA LEU A 68 11.60 14.39 16.36
C LEU A 68 12.27 14.78 17.69
N PRO A 69 12.62 13.82 18.59
CA PRO A 69 13.27 14.13 19.86
C PRO A 69 14.67 14.75 19.71
N PHE A 70 15.32 14.51 18.57
CA PHE A 70 16.70 14.92 18.31
C PHE A 70 16.79 16.17 17.42
N LEU A 71 15.67 16.67 16.89
CA LEU A 71 15.64 17.89 16.11
C LEU A 71 15.80 19.13 17.01
N PRO A 72 16.76 20.03 16.74
CA PRO A 72 16.99 21.20 17.57
C PRO A 72 15.80 22.16 17.56
N SER A 73 15.55 22.83 18.69
CA SER A 73 14.47 23.81 18.84
C SER A 73 14.88 25.23 18.38
N GLY A 74 16.13 25.43 17.97
CA GLY A 74 16.65 26.73 17.55
C GLY A 74 17.95 26.59 16.77
N GLY A 75 18.57 27.72 16.40
CA GLY A 75 19.82 27.75 15.64
C GLY A 75 19.66 28.23 14.19
N PRO A 76 20.75 28.26 13.41
CA PRO A 76 20.76 28.84 12.06
C PRO A 76 19.81 28.18 11.06
N ASN A 77 19.42 26.95 11.32
CA ASN A 77 18.49 26.16 10.48
C ASN A 77 17.07 26.05 11.07
N ALA A 78 16.73 26.86 12.09
CA ALA A 78 15.45 26.70 12.82
C ALA A 78 14.23 26.63 11.91
N SER A 79 14.08 27.52 10.94
CA SER A 79 12.95 27.55 10.00
C SER A 79 12.87 26.26 9.14
N LYS A 80 14.01 25.73 8.68
CA LYS A 80 14.05 24.50 7.89
C LYS A 80 13.76 23.26 8.76
N VAL A 81 14.27 23.25 9.98
CA VAL A 81 14.01 22.21 10.98
C VAL A 81 12.55 22.20 11.38
N ASP A 82 11.92 23.37 11.53
CA ASP A 82 10.49 23.47 11.84
C ASP A 82 9.63 22.96 10.68
N LYS A 83 10.00 23.27 9.42
CA LYS A 83 9.37 22.69 8.25
C LYS A 83 9.47 21.16 8.25
N VAL A 84 10.66 20.60 8.50
CA VAL A 84 10.86 19.14 8.64
C VAL A 84 9.99 18.58 9.75
N ARG A 85 10.00 19.20 10.93
CA ARG A 85 9.19 18.76 12.09
C ARG A 85 7.70 18.74 11.77
N GLN A 86 7.21 19.77 11.11
CA GLN A 86 5.83 19.84 10.66
C GLN A 86 5.51 18.74 9.65
N THR A 87 6.36 18.54 8.63
CA THR A 87 6.18 17.49 7.61
C THR A 87 6.20 16.10 8.23
N VAL A 88 7.08 15.83 9.19
CA VAL A 88 7.13 14.54 9.91
C VAL A 88 5.84 14.30 10.69
N ARG A 89 5.33 15.31 11.41
CA ARG A 89 4.09 15.20 12.17
C ARG A 89 2.88 14.98 11.25
N GLU A 90 2.77 15.76 10.16
CA GLU A 90 1.71 15.61 9.18
C GLU A 90 1.71 14.20 8.55
N LYS A 91 2.91 13.67 8.24
CA LYS A 91 3.05 12.29 7.73
C LYS A 91 2.67 11.24 8.79
N ALA A 92 3.06 11.46 10.05
CA ALA A 92 2.73 10.54 11.14
C ALA A 92 1.22 10.51 11.43
N GLU A 93 0.56 11.67 11.47
CA GLU A 93 -0.89 11.78 11.59
C GLU A 93 -1.61 11.11 10.40
N ALA A 94 -1.14 11.37 9.17
CA ALA A 94 -1.67 10.71 7.99
C ALA A 94 -1.45 9.19 8.05
N SER A 95 -0.28 8.73 8.46
CA SER A 95 0.03 7.29 8.61
C SER A 95 -0.79 6.64 9.72
N SER A 96 -1.06 7.34 10.82
CA SER A 96 -1.95 6.86 11.89
C SER A 96 -3.38 6.64 11.38
N ASN A 97 -3.90 7.59 10.59
CA ASN A 97 -5.21 7.48 9.96
C ASN A 97 -5.28 6.42 8.86
N LEU A 98 -4.13 6.02 8.30
CA LEU A 98 -3.98 5.03 7.24
C LEU A 98 -3.47 3.67 7.75
N GLY A 99 -3.25 3.54 9.06
CA GLY A 99 -2.97 2.25 9.72
C GLY A 99 -4.14 1.28 9.60
N ALA A 100 -3.96 0.02 10.00
CA ALA A 100 -5.04 -0.96 10.01
C ALA A 100 -6.22 -0.48 10.88
N SER A 101 -7.43 -0.52 10.33
CA SER A 101 -8.62 -0.37 11.16
C SER A 101 -8.84 -1.63 12.00
N THR A 102 -9.38 -1.48 13.19
CA THR A 102 -9.55 -2.59 14.13
C THR A 102 -11.01 -2.95 14.35
N VAL A 103 -11.27 -4.24 14.57
CA VAL A 103 -12.58 -4.81 14.81
C VAL A 103 -12.61 -5.51 16.16
N THR A 104 -13.65 -5.23 16.94
CA THR A 104 -14.01 -6.01 18.13
C THR A 104 -15.43 -6.53 17.95
N LEU A 105 -15.57 -7.86 17.83
CA LEU A 105 -16.86 -8.51 17.60
C LEU A 105 -16.92 -9.80 18.44
N ARG A 106 -17.72 -9.77 19.51
CA ARG A 106 -17.96 -10.91 20.40
C ARG A 106 -19.44 -11.19 20.46
N ALA A 107 -19.88 -12.25 19.83
CA ALA A 107 -21.29 -12.62 19.77
C ALA A 107 -21.47 -14.12 19.61
N LYS A 108 -22.60 -14.64 20.11
CA LYS A 108 -23.05 -16.00 19.88
C LYS A 108 -24.25 -15.98 18.93
N GLY A 109 -24.22 -16.86 17.93
CA GLY A 109 -25.32 -16.98 16.97
C GLY A 109 -25.55 -15.74 16.13
N ILE A 110 -24.54 -14.88 15.90
CA ILE A 110 -24.66 -13.69 15.05
C ILE A 110 -24.82 -14.11 13.59
N ARG A 111 -25.69 -13.42 12.86
CA ARG A 111 -25.85 -13.67 11.42
C ARG A 111 -24.76 -12.95 10.61
N LEU A 112 -24.41 -13.51 9.44
CA LEU A 112 -23.40 -12.93 8.54
C LEU A 112 -23.69 -11.44 8.25
N THR A 113 -24.91 -11.09 7.90
CA THR A 113 -25.28 -9.70 7.58
C THR A 113 -25.06 -8.74 8.77
N GLU A 114 -25.33 -9.19 10.00
CA GLU A 114 -25.11 -8.41 11.22
C GLU A 114 -23.61 -8.26 11.52
N ALA A 115 -22.83 -9.33 11.34
CA ALA A 115 -21.39 -9.32 11.52
C ALA A 115 -20.72 -8.35 10.53
N ILE A 116 -21.09 -8.37 9.25
CA ILE A 116 -20.60 -7.45 8.24
C ILE A 116 -20.97 -6.00 8.56
N LYS A 117 -22.22 -5.75 8.95
CA LYS A 117 -22.66 -4.41 9.37
C LYS A 117 -21.85 -3.87 10.55
N ALA A 118 -21.55 -4.74 11.54
CA ALA A 118 -20.75 -4.36 12.70
C ALA A 118 -19.29 -4.03 12.30
N ILE A 119 -18.70 -4.80 11.41
CA ILE A 119 -17.35 -4.55 10.86
C ILE A 119 -17.33 -3.22 10.11
N GLN A 120 -18.26 -2.99 9.20
CA GLN A 120 -18.36 -1.74 8.43
C GLN A 120 -18.51 -0.52 9.34
N GLY A 121 -19.38 -0.62 10.36
CA GLY A 121 -19.61 0.47 11.31
C GLY A 121 -18.39 0.83 12.16
N GLN A 122 -17.52 -0.13 12.47
CA GLN A 122 -16.29 0.10 13.24
C GLN A 122 -15.14 0.61 12.39
N THR A 123 -15.06 0.22 11.12
CA THR A 123 -13.86 0.41 10.29
C THR A 123 -14.03 1.43 9.18
N GLY A 124 -15.27 1.76 8.80
CA GLY A 124 -15.56 2.58 7.62
C GLY A 124 -15.27 1.87 6.29
N ASN A 125 -14.90 0.58 6.31
CA ASN A 125 -14.68 -0.21 5.11
C ASN A 125 -16.00 -0.77 4.60
N THR A 126 -16.25 -0.69 3.29
CA THR A 126 -17.47 -1.25 2.67
C THR A 126 -17.24 -2.69 2.26
N VAL A 127 -18.15 -3.58 2.68
CA VAL A 127 -18.14 -5.00 2.32
C VAL A 127 -19.53 -5.36 1.79
N ASN A 128 -19.62 -5.80 0.54
CA ASN A 128 -20.86 -6.12 -0.15
C ASN A 128 -21.03 -7.62 -0.31
N ASP A 129 -22.21 -8.15 -0.07
CA ASP A 129 -22.55 -9.52 -0.41
C ASP A 129 -22.95 -9.58 -1.89
N LEU A 130 -22.09 -10.18 -2.72
CA LEU A 130 -22.27 -10.24 -4.16
C LEU A 130 -22.89 -11.56 -4.63
N ARG A 131 -23.20 -12.49 -3.72
CA ARG A 131 -23.67 -13.83 -4.06
C ARG A 131 -24.95 -13.81 -4.90
N GLU A 132 -25.97 -13.07 -4.49
CA GLU A 132 -27.21 -12.94 -5.28
C GLU A 132 -26.97 -12.29 -6.64
N ALA A 133 -26.14 -11.24 -6.69
CA ALA A 133 -25.81 -10.56 -7.95
C ALA A 133 -25.06 -11.46 -8.93
N ASN A 134 -24.33 -12.44 -8.42
CA ASN A 134 -23.62 -13.44 -9.23
C ASN A 134 -24.46 -14.72 -9.49
N GLY A 135 -25.73 -14.74 -9.08
CA GLY A 135 -26.59 -15.91 -9.23
C GLY A 135 -26.27 -17.06 -8.25
N GLU A 136 -25.56 -16.76 -7.16
CA GLU A 136 -25.21 -17.71 -6.11
C GLU A 136 -26.25 -17.68 -4.99
N GLU A 137 -26.42 -18.78 -4.27
CA GLU A 137 -27.31 -18.81 -3.10
C GLU A 137 -26.73 -18.01 -1.93
N ALA A 138 -27.41 -16.92 -1.55
CA ALA A 138 -27.00 -16.06 -0.45
C ALA A 138 -27.64 -16.50 0.88
N THR A 139 -27.15 -17.60 1.45
CA THR A 139 -27.52 -18.00 2.81
C THR A 139 -27.02 -16.98 3.83
N ASN A 140 -27.73 -16.81 4.93
CA ASN A 140 -27.34 -15.93 6.03
C ASN A 140 -27.10 -16.75 7.31
N PRO A 141 -26.00 -17.52 7.37
CA PRO A 141 -25.71 -18.43 8.46
C PRO A 141 -25.50 -17.66 9.79
N ALA A 142 -25.86 -18.33 10.88
CA ALA A 142 -25.55 -17.85 12.23
C ALA A 142 -24.35 -18.62 12.76
N PHE A 143 -23.41 -17.92 13.41
CA PHE A 143 -22.19 -18.50 13.96
C PHE A 143 -21.71 -17.75 15.21
N ASP A 144 -20.89 -18.41 16.01
CA ASP A 144 -20.21 -17.78 17.13
C ASP A 144 -18.92 -17.13 16.68
N VAL A 145 -18.67 -15.89 17.12
CA VAL A 145 -17.46 -15.13 16.80
C VAL A 145 -16.89 -14.50 18.06
N ASP A 146 -15.57 -14.57 18.19
CA ASP A 146 -14.78 -13.90 19.25
C ASP A 146 -13.53 -13.28 18.61
N VAL A 147 -13.67 -12.01 18.25
CA VAL A 147 -12.59 -11.17 17.68
C VAL A 147 -12.43 -9.97 18.60
N ASN A 148 -11.20 -9.70 19.04
CA ASN A 148 -10.90 -8.61 19.95
C ASN A 148 -9.76 -7.76 19.42
N ALA A 149 -10.07 -6.52 19.03
CA ALA A 149 -9.14 -5.52 18.50
C ALA A 149 -8.22 -6.07 17.39
N ARG A 150 -8.77 -6.90 16.48
CA ARG A 150 -8.00 -7.42 15.33
C ARG A 150 -8.08 -6.48 14.12
N PRO A 151 -7.03 -6.43 13.30
CA PRO A 151 -7.07 -5.76 12.00
C PRO A 151 -8.25 -6.19 11.15
N PHE A 152 -8.75 -5.27 10.33
CA PHE A 152 -9.94 -5.48 9.49
C PHE A 152 -9.92 -6.80 8.72
N PHE A 153 -8.84 -7.09 7.96
CA PHE A 153 -8.77 -8.31 7.18
C PHE A 153 -8.67 -9.58 8.02
N GLU A 154 -7.96 -9.54 9.15
CA GLU A 154 -7.94 -10.69 10.07
C GLU A 154 -9.35 -11.00 10.61
N ALA A 155 -10.10 -9.96 10.98
CA ALA A 155 -11.46 -10.12 11.46
C ALA A 155 -12.41 -10.59 10.36
N LEU A 156 -12.25 -10.04 9.15
CA LEU A 156 -13.07 -10.40 8.00
C LEU A 156 -12.83 -11.84 7.55
N ASP A 157 -11.57 -12.28 7.52
CA ASP A 157 -11.24 -13.68 7.17
C ASP A 157 -11.82 -14.67 8.19
N VAL A 158 -11.82 -14.35 9.50
CA VAL A 158 -12.48 -15.17 10.53
C VAL A 158 -13.98 -15.26 10.29
N VAL A 159 -14.63 -14.15 9.97
CA VAL A 159 -16.08 -14.11 9.68
C VAL A 159 -16.40 -14.87 8.39
N ALA A 160 -15.61 -14.67 7.35
CA ALA A 160 -15.79 -15.34 6.07
C ALA A 160 -15.63 -16.87 6.17
N GLU A 161 -14.62 -17.35 6.90
CA GLU A 161 -14.39 -18.77 7.16
C GLU A 161 -15.60 -19.39 7.89
N LYS A 162 -16.10 -18.74 8.96
CA LYS A 162 -17.25 -19.23 9.74
C LYS A 162 -18.55 -19.22 8.95
N ALA A 163 -18.70 -18.27 8.05
CA ALA A 163 -19.88 -18.14 7.20
C ALA A 163 -19.82 -19.02 5.93
N GLY A 164 -18.67 -19.64 5.64
CA GLY A 164 -18.47 -20.42 4.40
C GLY A 164 -18.47 -19.56 3.14
N VAL A 165 -18.03 -18.29 3.24
CA VAL A 165 -17.95 -17.37 2.11
C VAL A 165 -16.49 -17.03 1.78
N LYS A 166 -16.25 -16.51 0.58
CA LYS A 166 -14.93 -16.09 0.10
C LYS A 166 -14.92 -14.57 -0.05
N VAL A 167 -13.83 -13.96 0.38
CA VAL A 167 -13.55 -12.53 0.17
C VAL A 167 -13.01 -12.31 -1.23
N THR A 168 -13.50 -11.31 -1.95
CA THR A 168 -13.00 -10.86 -3.24
C THR A 168 -12.76 -9.35 -3.26
N PRO A 169 -11.60 -8.89 -3.74
CA PRO A 169 -11.31 -7.46 -3.86
C PRO A 169 -11.69 -6.86 -5.23
N TYR A 170 -12.21 -7.67 -6.16
CA TYR A 170 -12.46 -7.29 -7.55
C TYR A 170 -13.94 -7.00 -7.77
N THR A 171 -14.44 -5.91 -7.19
CA THR A 171 -15.84 -5.50 -7.25
C THR A 171 -16.13 -4.47 -8.33
N GLY A 172 -15.08 -3.77 -8.81
CA GLY A 172 -15.20 -2.69 -9.80
C GLY A 172 -15.60 -1.33 -9.21
N ASP A 173 -16.04 -1.28 -7.96
CA ASP A 173 -16.48 -0.06 -7.27
C ASP A 173 -15.58 0.35 -6.07
N GLY A 174 -14.48 -0.38 -5.85
CA GLY A 174 -13.53 -0.10 -4.77
C GLY A 174 -13.99 -0.57 -3.38
N THR A 175 -14.85 -1.58 -3.33
CA THR A 175 -15.30 -2.25 -2.12
C THR A 175 -14.71 -3.65 -2.00
N ILE A 176 -14.98 -4.33 -0.90
CA ILE A 176 -14.73 -5.78 -0.77
C ILE A 176 -16.04 -6.52 -1.01
N GLY A 177 -15.99 -7.58 -1.81
CA GLY A 177 -17.12 -8.46 -2.07
C GLY A 177 -17.05 -9.76 -1.26
N LEU A 178 -18.22 -10.34 -0.96
CA LEU A 178 -18.36 -11.72 -0.51
C LEU A 178 -18.99 -12.56 -1.63
N MET A 179 -18.39 -13.70 -1.90
CA MET A 179 -18.84 -14.69 -2.87
C MET A 179 -19.03 -16.05 -2.19
N ALA A 180 -19.72 -16.97 -2.81
CA ALA A 180 -19.81 -18.33 -2.28
C ALA A 180 -18.42 -18.95 -2.10
N GLY A 181 -18.21 -19.62 -1.01
CA GLY A 181 -16.96 -20.33 -0.72
C GLY A 181 -16.81 -21.51 -1.65
N GLY A 182 -16.31 -21.33 -2.83
CA GLY A 182 -16.17 -22.21 -3.98
C GLY A 182 -16.46 -23.69 -3.77
N MET A 183 -17.01 -24.34 -4.79
CA MET A 183 -17.31 -25.79 -4.78
C MET A 183 -16.07 -26.60 -4.36
N GLU A 184 -16.33 -27.69 -3.64
CA GLU A 184 -15.35 -28.74 -3.43
C GLU A 184 -14.79 -29.18 -4.81
N PRO A 185 -13.49 -29.46 -4.92
CA PRO A 185 -12.92 -29.94 -6.16
C PRO A 185 -13.66 -31.20 -6.65
N ALA A 186 -13.92 -31.27 -7.93
CA ALA A 186 -14.54 -32.49 -8.50
C ALA A 186 -13.69 -33.73 -8.19
N PRO A 187 -14.29 -34.91 -8.06
CA PRO A 187 -13.56 -36.15 -7.84
C PRO A 187 -12.41 -36.33 -8.84
N GLY A 188 -11.19 -36.50 -8.32
CA GLY A 188 -9.97 -36.62 -9.11
C GLY A 188 -9.19 -35.33 -9.33
N MET A 189 -9.71 -34.16 -8.90
CA MET A 189 -8.95 -32.94 -8.87
C MET A 189 -8.16 -32.82 -7.56
N PRO A 190 -6.99 -32.11 -7.56
CA PRO A 190 -6.25 -31.83 -6.33
C PRO A 190 -7.13 -31.11 -5.30
N ALA A 191 -7.01 -31.52 -4.04
CA ALA A 191 -7.68 -30.84 -2.94
C ALA A 191 -7.23 -29.37 -2.88
N LYS A 192 -8.15 -28.48 -2.52
CA LYS A 192 -7.83 -27.07 -2.29
C LYS A 192 -6.81 -26.95 -1.16
N GLY A 193 -5.67 -26.35 -1.43
CA GLY A 193 -4.70 -26.01 -0.39
C GLY A 193 -5.24 -24.90 0.52
N LYS A 194 -4.72 -24.82 1.75
CA LYS A 194 -4.98 -23.68 2.63
C LYS A 194 -4.27 -22.46 2.04
N PRO A 195 -4.94 -21.32 1.87
CA PRO A 195 -4.30 -20.10 1.40
C PRO A 195 -3.15 -19.68 2.34
N LEU A 196 -2.02 -19.31 1.77
CA LEU A 196 -0.90 -18.73 2.51
C LEU A 196 -1.15 -17.22 2.59
N VAL A 197 -1.54 -16.74 3.77
CA VAL A 197 -1.93 -15.34 3.99
C VAL A 197 -1.12 -14.76 5.15
N VAL A 198 -0.68 -13.53 4.98
CA VAL A 198 -0.09 -12.68 6.02
C VAL A 198 -0.71 -11.30 5.99
N TYR A 199 -0.62 -10.56 7.08
CA TYR A 199 -1.18 -9.24 7.21
C TYR A 199 -0.08 -8.24 7.54
N SER A 200 -0.15 -7.05 6.92
CA SER A 200 0.81 -5.96 7.09
C SER A 200 0.07 -4.64 7.19
N GLY A 201 -0.18 -4.15 8.40
CA GLY A 201 -1.00 -2.96 8.58
C GLY A 201 -2.39 -3.12 7.92
N PRO A 202 -2.80 -2.18 7.04
CA PRO A 202 -4.09 -2.24 6.36
C PRO A 202 -4.11 -3.18 5.14
N PHE A 203 -3.07 -3.99 4.96
CA PHE A 203 -2.91 -4.90 3.83
C PHE A 203 -3.07 -6.36 4.23
N ARG A 204 -3.69 -7.14 3.34
CA ARG A 204 -3.72 -8.60 3.35
C ARG A 204 -2.93 -9.09 2.15
N VAL A 205 -1.93 -9.93 2.38
CA VAL A 205 -1.09 -10.48 1.31
C VAL A 205 -1.29 -11.97 1.23
N GLU A 206 -1.69 -12.46 0.07
CA GLU A 206 -1.84 -13.87 -0.22
C GLU A 206 -0.77 -14.32 -1.21
N PHE A 207 -0.02 -15.36 -0.88
CA PHE A 207 0.92 -16.00 -1.78
C PHE A 207 0.15 -16.93 -2.72
N LYS A 208 0.02 -16.54 -3.97
CA LYS A 208 -0.82 -17.24 -4.95
C LYS A 208 -0.10 -18.37 -5.64
N GLN A 209 1.15 -18.13 -6.05
CA GLN A 209 1.88 -19.08 -6.88
C GLN A 209 3.40 -18.89 -6.77
N PHE A 210 4.13 -19.98 -6.80
CA PHE A 210 5.55 -20.01 -7.09
C PHE A 210 5.80 -20.89 -8.31
N ALA A 211 6.36 -20.31 -9.37
CA ALA A 211 6.65 -21.02 -10.60
C ALA A 211 8.14 -20.99 -10.91
N THR A 212 8.68 -22.10 -11.39
CA THR A 212 10.08 -22.17 -11.86
C THR A 212 10.08 -22.55 -13.33
N VAL A 213 10.91 -21.85 -14.11
CA VAL A 213 11.09 -22.11 -15.53
C VAL A 213 12.57 -22.40 -15.79
N ARG A 214 12.84 -23.48 -16.50
CA ARG A 214 14.20 -23.80 -16.96
C ARG A 214 14.24 -23.76 -18.47
N ASP A 215 14.97 -22.81 -18.98
CA ASP A 215 15.29 -22.75 -20.41
C ASP A 215 16.55 -23.57 -20.66
N PHE A 216 16.47 -24.57 -21.55
CA PHE A 216 17.60 -25.42 -21.89
C PHE A 216 18.65 -24.69 -22.75
N GLY A 217 18.32 -23.55 -23.34
CA GLY A 217 19.24 -22.66 -24.02
C GLY A 217 20.03 -21.74 -23.09
N LEU A 218 19.64 -21.66 -21.80
CA LEU A 218 20.28 -20.83 -20.80
C LEU A 218 20.94 -21.68 -19.71
N ALA A 219 22.04 -21.16 -19.16
CA ALA A 219 22.77 -21.84 -18.08
C ALA A 219 22.02 -21.80 -16.73
N SER A 220 21.05 -20.91 -16.55
CA SER A 220 20.30 -20.70 -15.32
C SER A 220 18.79 -20.74 -15.55
N GLY A 221 18.05 -21.21 -14.55
CA GLY A 221 16.59 -21.10 -14.53
C GLY A 221 16.11 -19.79 -13.89
N THR A 222 14.84 -19.51 -14.10
CA THR A 222 14.14 -18.37 -13.51
C THR A 222 13.01 -18.84 -12.62
N ALA A 223 12.61 -18.03 -11.65
CA ALA A 223 11.44 -18.27 -10.83
C ALA A 223 10.60 -17.00 -10.73
N THR A 224 9.29 -17.18 -10.49
CA THR A 224 8.36 -16.08 -10.22
C THR A 224 7.57 -16.40 -8.96
N ALA A 225 7.61 -15.52 -8.00
CA ALA A 225 6.72 -15.53 -6.84
C ALA A 225 5.61 -14.52 -7.06
N GLN A 226 4.35 -15.00 -7.07
CA GLN A 226 3.16 -14.19 -7.33
C GLN A 226 2.34 -14.02 -6.06
N PHE A 227 2.01 -12.76 -5.75
CA PHE A 227 1.21 -12.37 -4.60
C PHE A 227 0.00 -11.56 -5.04
N GLU A 228 -1.09 -11.68 -4.28
CA GLU A 228 -2.20 -10.75 -4.30
C GLU A 228 -2.09 -9.86 -3.06
N VAL A 229 -1.95 -8.57 -3.27
CA VAL A 229 -1.90 -7.56 -2.21
C VAL A 229 -3.23 -6.84 -2.19
N MET A 230 -4.03 -7.08 -1.15
CA MET A 230 -5.32 -6.42 -0.92
C MET A 230 -5.13 -5.27 0.09
N TRP A 231 -5.97 -4.24 -0.01
CA TRP A 231 -5.99 -3.12 0.93
C TRP A 231 -7.41 -2.79 1.39
N GLU A 232 -7.50 -2.15 2.54
CA GLU A 232 -8.78 -1.70 3.09
C GLU A 232 -9.48 -0.71 2.15
N PRO A 233 -10.79 -0.86 1.84
CA PRO A 233 -11.56 0.00 0.93
C PRO A 233 -11.47 1.50 1.23
N ARG A 234 -11.36 1.88 2.53
CA ARG A 234 -11.21 3.29 2.94
C ARG A 234 -9.90 3.92 2.46
N ILE A 235 -8.89 3.09 2.10
CA ILE A 235 -7.63 3.54 1.55
C ILE A 235 -7.75 3.52 0.02
N ARG A 236 -7.23 4.55 -0.63
CA ARG A 236 -7.22 4.66 -2.11
C ARG A 236 -5.78 4.76 -2.58
N PRO A 237 -5.05 3.67 -2.58
CA PRO A 237 -3.64 3.69 -2.95
C PRO A 237 -3.47 3.97 -4.44
N MET A 238 -2.33 4.57 -4.80
CA MET A 238 -2.01 4.97 -6.17
C MET A 238 -0.89 4.14 -6.78
N LEU A 239 0.08 3.73 -5.94
CA LEU A 239 1.29 3.05 -6.39
C LEU A 239 1.72 2.03 -5.34
N LEU A 240 2.05 0.83 -5.78
CA LEU A 240 2.78 -0.19 -5.01
C LEU A 240 4.20 -0.26 -5.57
N ALA A 241 5.20 -0.09 -4.73
CA ALA A 241 6.61 -0.16 -5.11
C ALA A 241 7.37 -1.14 -4.21
N VAL A 242 8.13 -2.03 -4.83
CA VAL A 242 9.04 -2.96 -4.16
C VAL A 242 10.39 -2.87 -4.85
N LYS A 243 11.44 -2.57 -4.10
CA LYS A 243 12.79 -2.57 -4.64
C LYS A 243 13.42 -3.95 -4.48
N ASN A 244 14.16 -4.38 -5.50
CA ASN A 244 14.83 -5.68 -5.46
C ASN A 244 15.90 -5.78 -4.36
N GLU A 245 16.48 -4.67 -3.92
CA GLU A 245 17.41 -4.60 -2.77
C GLU A 245 16.72 -4.84 -1.41
N ASP A 246 15.41 -4.68 -1.34
CA ASP A 246 14.59 -4.86 -0.13
C ASP A 246 13.98 -6.28 -0.03
N LEU A 247 14.41 -7.19 -0.91
CA LEU A 247 14.06 -8.60 -0.91
C LEU A 247 15.11 -9.40 -0.14
N ALA A 248 14.65 -10.25 0.79
CA ALA A 248 15.51 -11.22 1.47
C ALA A 248 14.87 -12.60 1.41
N ILE A 249 15.37 -13.45 0.50
CA ILE A 249 14.79 -14.75 0.20
C ILE A 249 15.88 -15.81 0.37
N VAL A 250 15.57 -16.87 1.13
CA VAL A 250 16.46 -18.02 1.34
C VAL A 250 15.67 -19.31 1.18
N ASP A 251 16.33 -20.35 0.69
CA ASP A 251 15.80 -21.70 0.66
C ASP A 251 15.91 -22.41 2.04
N ASP A 252 15.49 -23.65 2.10
CA ASP A 252 15.55 -24.49 3.32
C ASP A 252 16.98 -24.88 3.74
N GLN A 253 17.98 -24.66 2.90
CA GLN A 253 19.39 -24.84 3.20
C GLN A 253 20.08 -23.53 3.61
N GLY A 254 19.32 -22.41 3.66
CA GLY A 254 19.86 -21.09 3.98
C GLY A 254 20.54 -20.40 2.83
N LYS A 255 20.43 -20.94 1.58
CA LYS A 255 21.01 -20.33 0.39
C LYS A 255 20.14 -19.20 -0.11
N ALA A 256 20.75 -18.05 -0.40
CA ALA A 256 20.03 -16.88 -0.91
C ALA A 256 19.53 -17.11 -2.35
N ILE A 257 18.27 -16.70 -2.59
CA ILE A 257 17.66 -16.64 -3.91
C ILE A 257 17.60 -15.17 -4.32
N ALA A 258 18.39 -14.80 -5.31
CA ALA A 258 18.52 -13.42 -5.74
C ALA A 258 17.39 -12.99 -6.69
N PRO A 259 17.00 -11.70 -6.73
CA PRO A 259 16.19 -11.17 -7.82
C PRO A 259 16.95 -11.29 -9.16
N GLN A 260 16.21 -11.41 -10.27
CA GLN A 260 16.81 -11.53 -11.60
C GLN A 260 17.62 -10.28 -12.00
N VAL A 261 17.13 -9.12 -11.64
CA VAL A 261 17.77 -7.84 -11.90
C VAL A 261 18.02 -7.16 -10.56
N LYS A 262 19.25 -6.75 -10.31
CA LYS A 262 19.59 -5.90 -9.15
C LYS A 262 19.26 -4.44 -9.48
N ASP A 263 19.10 -3.63 -8.46
CA ASP A 263 18.91 -2.17 -8.57
C ASP A 263 17.67 -1.75 -9.40
N GLN A 264 16.66 -2.63 -9.46
CA GLN A 264 15.36 -2.34 -10.06
C GLN A 264 14.29 -2.22 -8.98
N ALA A 265 13.32 -1.36 -9.21
CA ALA A 265 12.07 -1.31 -8.46
C ALA A 265 10.93 -1.85 -9.33
N ASP A 266 10.13 -2.75 -8.77
CA ASP A 266 8.86 -3.14 -9.36
C ASP A 266 7.80 -2.14 -8.89
N GLU A 267 7.32 -1.32 -9.81
CA GLU A 267 6.31 -0.31 -9.56
C GLU A 267 5.02 -0.67 -10.28
N THR A 268 3.93 -0.81 -9.52
CA THR A 268 2.61 -1.12 -10.05
C THR A 268 1.65 0.04 -9.75
N ALA A 269 1.16 0.69 -10.81
CA ALA A 269 0.09 1.68 -10.69
C ALA A 269 -1.22 0.99 -10.29
N LEU A 270 -1.83 1.47 -9.20
CA LEU A 270 -3.04 0.88 -8.63
C LEU A 270 -4.27 1.60 -9.18
N ARG A 271 -5.22 0.82 -9.72
CA ARG A 271 -6.43 1.34 -10.35
C ARG A 271 -7.54 1.51 -9.33
N ALA A 272 -8.26 2.61 -9.44
CA ALA A 272 -9.52 2.77 -8.73
C ALA A 272 -10.52 1.67 -9.15
N GLY A 273 -11.40 1.29 -8.24
CA GLY A 273 -12.43 0.28 -8.50
C GLY A 273 -12.10 -1.12 -7.98
N ASN A 274 -10.84 -1.45 -7.74
CA ASN A 274 -10.44 -2.69 -7.08
C ASN A 274 -9.72 -2.39 -5.75
N CYS A 275 -9.74 -3.36 -4.85
CA CYS A 275 -9.03 -3.29 -3.58
C CYS A 275 -7.86 -4.28 -3.53
N ALA A 276 -7.32 -4.65 -4.68
CA ALA A 276 -6.12 -5.49 -4.78
C ALA A 276 -5.31 -5.21 -6.05
N ALA A 277 -4.05 -5.63 -5.99
CA ALA A 277 -3.15 -5.72 -7.13
C ALA A 277 -2.30 -6.98 -7.03
N GLU A 278 -1.82 -7.45 -8.17
CA GLU A 278 -0.82 -8.50 -8.23
C GLU A 278 0.58 -7.90 -8.07
N LEU A 279 1.40 -8.58 -7.27
CA LEU A 279 2.84 -8.34 -7.14
C LEU A 279 3.57 -9.59 -7.61
N ASN A 280 4.38 -9.43 -8.66
CA ASN A 280 5.15 -10.53 -9.26
C ASN A 280 6.64 -10.25 -9.05
N LEU A 281 7.32 -11.10 -8.27
CA LEU A 281 8.76 -11.00 -8.04
C LEU A 281 9.50 -11.95 -8.98
N ALA A 282 10.35 -11.39 -9.84
CA ALA A 282 11.21 -12.13 -10.75
C ALA A 282 12.51 -12.52 -10.06
N LEU A 283 12.75 -13.82 -9.89
CA LEU A 283 13.83 -14.40 -9.09
C LEU A 283 14.70 -15.34 -9.91
N ALA A 284 15.93 -15.57 -9.47
CA ALA A 284 16.70 -16.73 -9.89
C ALA A 284 16.00 -18.01 -9.43
N ALA A 285 16.04 -19.08 -10.23
CA ALA A 285 15.48 -20.35 -9.80
C ALA A 285 16.27 -20.89 -8.58
N PRO A 286 15.58 -21.41 -7.55
CA PRO A 286 16.24 -22.13 -6.47
C PRO A 286 16.99 -23.36 -6.99
N GLU A 287 17.94 -23.87 -6.21
CA GLU A 287 18.62 -25.10 -6.55
C GLU A 287 17.66 -26.30 -6.57
N ARG A 288 17.99 -27.32 -7.35
CA ARG A 288 17.13 -28.53 -7.46
C ARG A 288 17.01 -29.31 -6.15
N SER A 289 17.95 -29.13 -5.25
CA SER A 289 17.95 -29.75 -3.92
C SER A 289 17.03 -29.03 -2.92
N ALA A 290 16.63 -27.79 -3.21
CA ALA A 290 15.71 -27.05 -2.35
C ALA A 290 14.29 -27.60 -2.50
N ILE A 291 13.65 -27.88 -1.38
CA ILE A 291 12.27 -28.40 -1.33
C ILE A 291 11.25 -27.39 -0.86
N LYS A 292 11.73 -26.29 -0.27
CA LYS A 292 10.89 -25.16 0.20
C LYS A 292 11.69 -23.87 0.24
N LEU A 293 10.99 -22.75 0.22
CA LEU A 293 11.53 -21.47 0.67
C LEU A 293 11.57 -21.50 2.21
N GLY A 294 12.74 -21.35 2.81
CA GLY A 294 12.88 -21.24 4.26
C GLY A 294 12.32 -19.92 4.77
N SER A 295 12.60 -18.83 4.08
CA SER A 295 12.04 -17.50 4.35
C SER A 295 12.00 -16.67 3.07
N LEU A 296 10.88 -15.96 2.86
CA LEU A 296 10.71 -14.94 1.83
C LEU A 296 10.23 -13.67 2.52
N LYS A 297 11.10 -12.66 2.62
CA LYS A 297 10.81 -11.34 3.18
C LYS A 297 10.77 -10.30 2.10
N VAL A 298 9.77 -9.46 2.16
CA VAL A 298 9.57 -8.33 1.24
C VAL A 298 9.37 -7.07 2.06
N LYS A 299 10.08 -6.01 1.68
CA LYS A 299 9.81 -4.65 2.14
C LYS A 299 9.44 -3.82 0.94
N GLY A 300 8.28 -3.23 0.99
CA GLY A 300 7.75 -2.38 -0.05
C GLY A 300 7.07 -1.15 0.53
N GLN A 301 6.53 -0.34 -0.34
CA GLN A 301 5.78 0.86 0.01
C GLN A 301 4.53 0.96 -0.85
N VAL A 302 3.44 1.36 -0.22
CA VAL A 302 2.20 1.71 -0.91
C VAL A 302 1.97 3.21 -0.77
N THR A 303 1.96 3.92 -1.88
CA THR A 303 1.74 5.37 -1.91
C THR A 303 0.25 5.66 -1.94
N VAL A 304 -0.22 6.46 -1.00
CA VAL A 304 -1.63 6.87 -0.88
C VAL A 304 -1.77 8.37 -0.89
N PRO A 305 -2.88 8.93 -1.43
CA PRO A 305 -3.17 10.35 -1.30
C PRO A 305 -3.54 10.69 0.15
N SER A 306 -2.93 11.71 0.72
CA SER A 306 -3.28 12.27 2.03
C SER A 306 -4.18 13.50 1.95
N GLY A 307 -4.51 13.93 0.73
CA GLY A 307 -5.46 15.00 0.43
C GLY A 307 -5.72 15.04 -1.06
N MET A 308 -6.91 15.51 -1.43
CA MET A 308 -7.32 15.65 -2.83
C MET A 308 -7.67 17.10 -3.12
N LYS A 309 -7.41 17.54 -4.34
CA LYS A 309 -7.81 18.85 -4.88
C LYS A 309 -8.70 18.67 -6.09
N LEU A 310 -9.75 19.47 -6.14
CA LEU A 310 -10.71 19.51 -7.24
C LEU A 310 -10.48 20.78 -8.07
N PHE A 311 -10.14 20.59 -9.32
CA PHE A 311 -10.03 21.66 -10.32
C PHE A 311 -11.29 21.66 -11.17
N ARG A 312 -11.98 22.80 -11.23
CA ARG A 312 -13.25 22.94 -11.94
C ARG A 312 -13.14 23.97 -13.06
N PHE A 313 -13.34 23.54 -14.29
CA PHE A 313 -13.41 24.38 -15.46
C PHE A 313 -14.89 24.60 -15.82
N PRO A 314 -15.40 25.83 -15.73
CA PRO A 314 -16.84 26.10 -15.88
C PRO A 314 -17.42 25.71 -17.25
N THR A 315 -16.59 25.68 -18.28
CA THR A 315 -16.97 25.29 -19.63
C THR A 315 -15.81 24.62 -20.34
N LEU A 316 -16.12 23.62 -21.15
CA LEU A 316 -15.15 22.95 -22.02
C LEU A 316 -14.88 23.72 -23.33
N SER A 317 -15.64 24.78 -23.63
CA SER A 317 -15.39 25.62 -24.82
C SER A 317 -14.21 26.57 -24.63
N ALA A 318 -13.69 26.71 -23.43
CA ALA A 318 -12.52 27.53 -23.12
C ALA A 318 -11.22 26.78 -23.47
N THR A 319 -10.20 27.54 -23.89
CA THR A 319 -8.88 26.99 -24.24
C THR A 319 -7.79 27.68 -23.42
N ASN A 320 -6.73 26.94 -23.07
CA ASN A 320 -5.58 27.44 -22.31
C ASN A 320 -5.96 28.08 -20.95
N VAL A 321 -6.97 27.53 -20.31
CA VAL A 321 -7.41 27.99 -18.98
C VAL A 321 -6.60 27.31 -17.90
N VAL A 322 -5.87 28.10 -17.12
CA VAL A 322 -5.05 27.61 -15.99
C VAL A 322 -5.81 27.79 -14.70
N GLN A 323 -5.92 26.73 -13.95
CA GLN A 323 -6.38 26.75 -12.54
C GLN A 323 -5.22 26.37 -11.62
N LYS A 324 -5.06 27.11 -10.52
CA LYS A 324 -3.99 26.85 -9.54
C LYS A 324 -4.56 26.72 -8.14
N GLN A 325 -4.13 25.68 -7.41
CA GLN A 325 -4.46 25.46 -6.00
C GLN A 325 -3.21 25.05 -5.23
N GLY A 326 -2.65 25.97 -4.42
CA GLY A 326 -1.35 25.79 -3.80
C GLY A 326 -0.26 25.63 -4.88
N ASP A 327 0.47 24.55 -4.81
CA ASP A 327 1.59 24.29 -5.72
C ASP A 327 1.20 23.52 -6.99
N ILE A 328 -0.07 23.07 -7.10
CA ILE A 328 -0.53 22.32 -8.25
C ILE A 328 -1.25 23.28 -9.21
N SER A 329 -0.94 23.16 -10.50
CA SER A 329 -1.71 23.79 -11.56
C SER A 329 -2.24 22.76 -12.55
N VAL A 330 -3.46 22.98 -13.00
CA VAL A 330 -4.10 22.21 -14.07
C VAL A 330 -4.51 23.16 -15.16
N THR A 331 -4.11 22.86 -16.37
CA THR A 331 -4.44 23.65 -17.57
C THR A 331 -5.39 22.84 -18.44
N LEU A 332 -6.55 23.38 -18.74
CA LEU A 332 -7.41 22.91 -19.84
C LEU A 332 -6.87 23.54 -21.12
N GLU A 333 -6.18 22.75 -21.95
CA GLU A 333 -5.57 23.25 -23.19
C GLU A 333 -6.60 23.41 -24.29
N SER A 334 -7.34 22.36 -24.58
CA SER A 334 -8.35 22.34 -25.63
C SER A 334 -9.41 21.26 -25.40
N THR A 335 -10.53 21.40 -26.09
CA THR A 335 -11.53 20.36 -26.29
C THR A 335 -11.86 20.26 -27.77
N GLU A 336 -11.66 19.09 -28.32
CA GLU A 336 -12.01 18.76 -29.70
C GLU A 336 -13.14 17.74 -29.72
N VAL A 337 -14.05 17.89 -30.67
CA VAL A 337 -15.16 16.94 -30.88
C VAL A 337 -14.96 16.28 -32.22
N ASP A 338 -14.77 14.97 -32.18
CA ASP A 338 -14.60 14.15 -33.38
C ASP A 338 -15.70 13.07 -33.37
N GLU A 339 -16.73 13.31 -34.18
CA GLU A 339 -17.95 12.50 -34.21
C GLU A 339 -18.61 12.37 -32.82
N GLN A 340 -18.49 11.19 -32.21
CA GLN A 340 -19.08 10.87 -30.91
C GLN A 340 -18.06 10.96 -29.76
N VAL A 341 -16.81 11.32 -30.03
CA VAL A 341 -15.72 11.35 -29.05
C VAL A 341 -15.29 12.78 -28.77
N TRP A 342 -15.35 13.19 -27.52
CA TRP A 342 -14.76 14.45 -27.10
C TRP A 342 -13.36 14.17 -26.55
N LYS A 343 -12.37 14.85 -27.11
CA LYS A 343 -10.97 14.80 -26.73
C LYS A 343 -10.67 16.03 -25.90
N VAL A 344 -10.38 15.82 -24.61
CA VAL A 344 -10.12 16.90 -23.64
C VAL A 344 -8.65 16.87 -23.25
N ALA A 345 -7.89 17.86 -23.71
CA ALA A 345 -6.47 18.00 -23.42
C ALA A 345 -6.26 18.77 -22.11
N LEU A 346 -5.57 18.13 -21.17
CA LEU A 346 -5.17 18.69 -19.88
C LEU A 346 -3.67 18.58 -19.65
N VAL A 347 -3.08 19.59 -19.03
CA VAL A 347 -1.71 19.52 -18.48
C VAL A 347 -1.79 19.72 -16.98
N VAL A 348 -1.21 18.79 -16.24
CA VAL A 348 -1.06 18.86 -14.77
C VAL A 348 0.38 19.17 -14.46
N ALA A 349 0.62 20.21 -13.67
CA ALA A 349 1.96 20.61 -13.25
C ALA A 349 2.10 20.67 -11.73
N TYR A 350 3.24 20.18 -11.27
CA TYR A 350 3.69 20.19 -9.88
C TYR A 350 5.03 20.93 -9.82
N PRO A 351 5.09 22.15 -9.24
CA PRO A 351 6.29 23.00 -9.29
C PRO A 351 7.49 22.40 -8.57
N GLU A 352 7.26 21.57 -7.54
CA GLU A 352 8.32 20.84 -6.85
C GLU A 352 8.66 19.50 -7.55
N GLY A 353 8.59 19.42 -8.89
CA GLY A 353 8.93 18.24 -9.67
C GLY A 353 10.19 17.50 -9.20
N GLY A 354 10.70 16.60 -9.97
CA GLY A 354 11.87 15.80 -9.63
C GLY A 354 11.51 14.39 -9.13
N PRO A 355 12.40 13.68 -8.41
CA PRO A 355 12.22 12.25 -8.09
C PRO A 355 10.92 11.92 -7.33
N ALA A 356 10.46 12.81 -6.45
CA ALA A 356 9.21 12.60 -5.72
C ALA A 356 7.99 12.64 -6.66
N PHE A 357 7.98 13.54 -7.64
CA PHE A 357 6.95 13.60 -8.67
C PHE A 357 7.02 12.39 -9.61
N ALA A 358 8.21 11.95 -9.97
CA ALA A 358 8.40 10.77 -10.82
C ALA A 358 7.82 9.50 -10.16
N SER A 359 7.97 9.33 -8.85
CA SER A 359 7.52 8.13 -8.13
C SER A 359 6.00 7.92 -8.17
N TYR A 360 5.20 8.99 -8.12
CA TYR A 360 3.73 8.85 -8.17
C TYR A 360 3.09 9.30 -9.49
N ARG A 361 3.91 9.69 -10.48
CA ARG A 361 3.43 10.10 -11.81
C ARG A 361 2.52 9.06 -12.44
N GLN A 362 2.86 7.77 -12.32
CA GLN A 362 2.01 6.70 -12.83
C GLN A 362 0.62 6.67 -12.17
N GLY A 363 0.53 7.01 -10.88
CA GLY A 363 -0.75 7.11 -10.19
C GLY A 363 -1.66 8.23 -10.71
N LEU A 364 -1.11 9.29 -11.32
CA LEU A 364 -1.87 10.38 -11.90
C LEU A 364 -2.70 9.95 -13.12
N PHE A 365 -2.30 8.88 -13.82
CA PHE A 365 -3.08 8.29 -14.91
C PHE A 365 -4.43 7.73 -14.42
N ASN A 366 -4.61 7.50 -13.14
CA ASN A 366 -5.83 6.99 -12.53
C ASN A 366 -6.62 8.09 -11.79
N ASN A 367 -6.30 9.36 -12.00
CA ASN A 367 -7.03 10.47 -11.43
C ASN A 367 -8.47 10.50 -11.98
N ARG A 368 -9.41 10.89 -11.12
CA ARG A 368 -10.81 10.96 -11.53
C ARG A 368 -11.08 12.24 -12.32
N LEU A 369 -11.85 12.08 -13.37
CA LEU A 369 -12.25 13.14 -14.24
C LEU A 369 -13.70 12.90 -14.70
N TRP A 370 -14.54 13.92 -14.64
CA TRP A 370 -15.92 13.84 -15.12
C TRP A 370 -16.41 15.16 -15.69
N LEU A 371 -17.39 15.04 -16.57
CA LEU A 371 -18.18 16.18 -16.99
C LEU A 371 -19.33 16.38 -16.01
N GLN A 372 -19.64 17.61 -15.66
CA GLN A 372 -20.76 17.94 -14.83
C GLN A 372 -21.71 18.87 -15.57
N LYS A 373 -22.98 18.47 -15.68
CA LYS A 373 -24.06 19.26 -16.26
C LYS A 373 -24.56 20.34 -15.29
N PRO A 374 -25.29 21.37 -15.78
CA PRO A 374 -25.89 22.40 -14.91
C PRO A 374 -26.84 21.84 -13.83
N ASP A 375 -27.50 20.72 -14.09
CA ASP A 375 -28.38 20.03 -13.13
C ASP A 375 -27.60 19.24 -12.05
N GLY A 376 -26.26 19.24 -12.10
CA GLY A 376 -25.40 18.53 -11.17
C GLY A 376 -25.13 17.06 -11.53
N SER A 377 -25.81 16.53 -12.57
CA SER A 377 -25.52 15.17 -13.04
C SER A 377 -24.11 15.05 -13.60
N ARG A 378 -23.51 13.86 -13.44
CA ARG A 378 -22.13 13.57 -13.87
C ARG A 378 -22.12 12.62 -15.05
N PHE A 379 -21.15 12.82 -15.91
CA PHE A 379 -20.77 11.89 -16.95
C PHE A 379 -19.31 11.54 -16.76
N GLU A 380 -19.07 10.33 -16.28
CA GLU A 380 -17.71 9.85 -15.98
C GLU A 380 -16.93 9.61 -17.26
N GLN A 381 -15.64 9.82 -17.20
CA GLN A 381 -14.73 9.53 -18.30
C GLN A 381 -14.77 8.03 -18.62
N ASN A 382 -14.98 7.68 -19.89
CA ASN A 382 -15.29 6.31 -20.34
C ASN A 382 -14.50 5.84 -21.57
N GLY A 383 -13.77 6.74 -22.25
CA GLY A 383 -13.03 6.43 -23.47
C GLY A 383 -11.53 6.18 -23.25
N GLY A 384 -11.05 6.21 -22.00
CA GLY A 384 -9.63 6.12 -21.72
C GLY A 384 -8.88 7.45 -21.94
N TYR A 385 -7.56 7.40 -22.02
CA TYR A 385 -6.72 8.58 -22.21
C TYR A 385 -5.46 8.25 -23.01
N ASN A 386 -4.89 9.28 -23.64
CA ASN A 386 -3.56 9.28 -24.22
C ASN A 386 -2.61 10.15 -23.38
N ASN A 387 -1.36 9.77 -23.26
CA ASN A 387 -0.33 10.65 -22.74
C ASN A 387 0.18 11.53 -23.88
N THR A 388 0.08 12.85 -23.73
CA THR A 388 0.51 13.82 -24.76
C THR A 388 1.95 14.32 -24.55
N GLY A 389 2.58 13.95 -23.42
CA GLY A 389 3.94 14.28 -23.08
C GLY A 389 4.14 14.45 -21.59
N SER A 390 5.38 14.32 -21.13
CA SER A 390 5.74 14.57 -19.74
C SER A 390 7.18 15.06 -19.62
N ASP A 391 7.40 15.99 -18.70
CA ASP A 391 8.72 16.41 -18.22
C ASP A 391 8.84 16.22 -16.70
N ASP A 392 9.90 16.74 -16.10
CA ASP A 392 10.16 16.55 -14.67
C ASP A 392 9.11 17.19 -13.73
N ALA A 393 8.31 18.13 -14.25
CA ALA A 393 7.34 18.88 -13.46
C ALA A 393 5.92 18.83 -14.02
N ARG A 394 5.72 18.33 -15.25
CA ARG A 394 4.44 18.36 -15.94
C ARG A 394 4.14 17.06 -16.64
N ILE A 395 2.84 16.76 -16.73
CA ILE A 395 2.32 15.64 -17.50
C ILE A 395 1.07 16.07 -18.26
N GLY A 396 1.03 15.78 -19.57
CA GLY A 396 -0.10 16.06 -20.44
C GLY A 396 -0.93 14.82 -20.69
N PHE A 397 -2.24 15.01 -20.71
CA PHE A 397 -3.24 13.99 -20.99
C PHE A 397 -4.22 14.46 -22.02
N GLU A 398 -4.65 13.56 -22.90
CA GLU A 398 -5.84 13.70 -23.71
C GLU A 398 -6.86 12.67 -23.26
N TYR A 399 -7.87 13.11 -22.53
CA TYR A 399 -8.94 12.26 -22.03
C TYR A 399 -10.07 12.14 -23.05
N LEU A 400 -10.59 10.93 -23.22
CA LEU A 400 -11.62 10.63 -24.20
C LEU A 400 -12.96 10.41 -23.48
N PHE A 401 -13.99 11.12 -23.93
CA PHE A 401 -15.37 10.94 -23.54
C PHE A 401 -16.17 10.47 -24.75
N VAL A 402 -16.64 9.23 -24.71
CA VAL A 402 -17.40 8.62 -25.79
C VAL A 402 -18.89 8.81 -25.52
N ASP A 403 -19.65 9.24 -26.54
CA ASP A 403 -21.09 9.49 -26.45
C ASP A 403 -21.48 10.50 -25.35
N ALA A 404 -20.62 11.47 -25.07
CA ALA A 404 -20.93 12.53 -24.11
C ALA A 404 -22.16 13.34 -24.62
N PRO A 405 -23.18 13.55 -23.73
CA PRO A 405 -24.43 14.18 -24.14
C PRO A 405 -24.29 15.70 -24.32
N GLY A 406 -24.97 16.28 -25.30
CA GLY A 406 -25.04 17.72 -25.51
C GLY A 406 -23.82 18.29 -26.22
N LYS A 407 -23.37 19.48 -25.78
CA LYS A 407 -22.22 20.18 -26.36
C LYS A 407 -21.16 20.47 -25.30
N PRO A 408 -19.87 20.60 -25.68
CA PRO A 408 -18.81 20.92 -24.71
C PRO A 408 -19.09 22.16 -23.85
N GLY A 409 -19.69 23.19 -24.44
CA GLY A 409 -20.04 24.44 -23.75
C GLY A 409 -21.08 24.28 -22.65
N ASP A 410 -21.89 23.21 -22.66
CA ASP A 410 -22.97 22.97 -21.72
C ASP A 410 -22.46 22.24 -20.47
N HIS A 411 -21.17 21.88 -20.44
CA HIS A 411 -20.57 21.08 -19.33
C HIS A 411 -19.42 21.83 -18.68
N SER A 412 -19.34 21.70 -17.37
CA SER A 412 -18.10 21.95 -16.65
C SER A 412 -17.27 20.67 -16.55
N LEU A 413 -15.96 20.82 -16.59
CA LEU A 413 -15.02 19.73 -16.32
C LEU A 413 -14.57 19.78 -14.86
N VAL A 414 -14.58 18.63 -14.21
CA VAL A 414 -14.02 18.47 -12.86
C VAL A 414 -12.89 17.45 -12.92
N TYR A 415 -11.73 17.87 -12.47
CA TYR A 415 -10.53 17.04 -12.35
C TYR A 415 -10.10 16.93 -10.90
N GLU A 416 -9.92 15.72 -10.40
CA GLU A 416 -9.50 15.42 -9.04
C GLU A 416 -8.08 14.87 -9.03
N THR A 417 -7.18 15.50 -8.27
CA THR A 417 -5.79 15.06 -8.18
C THR A 417 -5.28 15.13 -6.74
N PRO A 418 -4.33 14.25 -6.34
CA PRO A 418 -3.71 14.31 -5.03
C PRO A 418 -3.01 15.65 -4.77
N SER A 419 -3.20 16.18 -3.57
CA SER A 419 -2.44 17.36 -3.11
C SER A 419 -1.17 16.99 -2.37
N LYS A 420 -1.17 15.86 -1.70
CA LYS A 420 -0.04 15.26 -1.00
C LYS A 420 -0.15 13.75 -1.10
N VAL A 421 0.96 13.07 -1.01
CA VAL A 421 1.04 11.61 -0.96
C VAL A 421 1.85 11.16 0.24
N VAL A 422 1.48 10.03 0.82
CA VAL A 422 2.13 9.42 1.98
C VAL A 422 2.45 7.98 1.66
N PRO A 423 3.69 7.53 1.86
CA PRO A 423 4.04 6.12 1.77
C PRO A 423 3.57 5.37 3.03
N ILE A 424 2.88 4.26 2.84
CA ILE A 424 2.59 3.28 3.88
C ILE A 424 3.53 2.10 3.69
N PRO A 425 4.28 1.65 4.72
CA PRO A 425 5.12 0.48 4.60
C PRO A 425 4.28 -0.78 4.37
N LEU A 426 4.74 -1.63 3.45
CA LEU A 426 4.24 -2.97 3.20
C LEU A 426 5.37 -3.95 3.50
N GLU A 427 5.35 -4.56 4.68
CA GLU A 427 6.39 -5.51 5.10
C GLU A 427 5.74 -6.85 5.43
N PHE A 428 6.21 -7.93 4.80
CA PHE A 428 5.67 -9.25 5.07
C PHE A 428 6.74 -10.34 4.93
N GLU A 429 6.47 -11.48 5.57
CA GLU A 429 7.32 -12.67 5.53
C GLU A 429 6.47 -13.93 5.39
N PHE A 430 6.82 -14.76 4.43
CA PHE A 430 6.35 -16.14 4.32
C PHE A 430 7.48 -17.09 4.71
N LYS A 431 7.15 -18.15 5.46
CA LYS A 431 8.09 -19.18 5.89
C LYS A 431 7.64 -20.56 5.44
N ASP A 432 8.61 -21.42 5.22
CA ASP A 432 8.39 -22.84 4.92
C ASP A 432 7.42 -23.07 3.74
N VAL A 433 7.52 -22.23 2.69
CA VAL A 433 6.69 -22.35 1.49
C VAL A 433 7.20 -23.50 0.63
N PRO A 434 6.41 -24.56 0.36
CA PRO A 434 6.82 -25.66 -0.49
C PRO A 434 7.19 -25.17 -1.91
N LEU A 435 8.26 -25.72 -2.46
CA LEU A 435 8.63 -25.52 -3.86
C LEU A 435 8.01 -26.59 -4.75
N PRO A 436 7.74 -26.28 -6.04
CA PRO A 436 7.16 -27.22 -6.98
C PRO A 436 8.12 -28.38 -7.36
#